data_0f29d56d00e163e8fdaa5ccf130ff9d6
#
_entry.id   0f29d56d00e163e8fdaa5ccf130ff9d6
#
_cell.length_a   1.000
_cell.length_b   1.000
_cell.length_c   1.000
_cell.angle_alpha   90.00
_cell.angle_beta   90.00
_cell.angle_gamma   90.00
#
_symmetry.space_group_name_H-M   'P 1'
#
loop_
_entity.id
_entity.type
_entity.pdbx_description
1 polymer ?
#
loop_
_entity_poly.entity_id
_entity_poly.type
_entity_poly.pdbx_seq_one_letter_code
_entity_poly.pdbx_strand_id
1 'polypeptide(L)'
;MKMKTVKYYYSAPVHIRHIPVLTDDEGNVMFVYDKVEPSVKRVPRITVASVYDPIENKMTFGAAVCSPKDTFKKSIGREIAEKRARQFPEITVVAIDRRKIREVSQRYANDLIERHLAKYVRFDTQTRYQHPKNRVI
;
A
#
# COMPACT_ATOMS: atom_id res chain seq x y z
N MET A 1 17.84 12.65 27.04
CA MET A 1 18.01 12.43 25.59
C MET A 1 16.73 11.88 25.01
N LYS A 2 16.18 12.56 24.03
CA LYS A 2 14.94 12.11 23.39
C LYS A 2 15.25 11.02 22.37
N MET A 3 14.59 9.89 22.49
CA MET A 3 14.77 8.76 21.60
C MET A 3 13.86 8.87 20.39
N LYS A 4 14.31 8.28 19.28
CA LYS A 4 13.48 8.14 18.09
C LYS A 4 12.29 7.23 18.39
N THR A 5 11.14 7.59 17.85
CA THR A 5 9.91 6.82 18.00
C THR A 5 9.61 6.11 16.68
N VAL A 6 9.30 4.82 16.76
CA VAL A 6 8.97 4.01 15.60
C VAL A 6 7.53 3.57 15.68
N LYS A 7 6.79 3.73 14.58
CA LYS A 7 5.43 3.22 14.42
C LYS A 7 5.34 2.38 13.17
N TYR A 8 4.49 1.38 13.20
CA TYR A 8 4.30 0.46 12.09
C TYR A 8 2.87 0.50 11.59
N TYR A 9 2.73 0.41 10.27
CA TYR A 9 1.44 0.41 9.58
C TYR A 9 1.41 -0.76 8.61
N TYR A 10 0.24 -1.36 8.44
CA TYR A 10 0.09 -2.56 7.62
C TYR A 10 -1.03 -2.36 6.62
N SER A 11 -0.81 -2.85 5.40
CA SER A 11 -1.91 -2.95 4.45
C SER A 11 -2.86 -4.06 4.88
N ALA A 12 -4.15 -3.88 4.63
CA ALA A 12 -5.12 -4.93 4.82
C ALA A 12 -4.90 -6.05 3.79
N PRO A 13 -5.29 -7.31 4.10
CA PRO A 13 -5.32 -8.35 3.07
C PRO A 13 -6.33 -7.97 2.00
N VAL A 14 -5.84 -7.84 0.77
CA VAL A 14 -6.67 -7.40 -0.35
C VAL A 14 -6.62 -8.44 -1.46
N HIS A 15 -7.79 -8.77 -1.99
CA HIS A 15 -7.94 -9.58 -3.19
C HIS A 15 -8.56 -8.71 -4.27
N ILE A 16 -7.94 -8.69 -5.43
CA ILE A 16 -8.44 -7.93 -6.56
C ILE A 16 -9.08 -8.90 -7.53
N ARG A 17 -10.33 -8.62 -7.86
CA ARG A 17 -11.07 -9.39 -8.85
C ARG A 17 -11.00 -8.67 -10.19
N HIS A 18 -10.45 -9.34 -11.17
CA HIS A 18 -10.43 -8.85 -12.55
C HIS A 18 -11.68 -9.33 -13.27
N ILE A 19 -12.47 -8.39 -13.73
CA ILE A 19 -13.64 -8.68 -14.55
C ILE A 19 -13.29 -8.25 -15.98
N PRO A 20 -13.25 -9.18 -16.95
CA PRO A 20 -12.97 -8.80 -18.33
C PRO A 20 -14.08 -7.91 -18.87
N VAL A 21 -13.67 -6.89 -19.59
CA VAL A 21 -14.56 -5.95 -20.23
C VAL A 21 -14.32 -6.08 -21.74
N LEU A 22 -15.37 -6.44 -22.46
CA LEU A 22 -15.32 -6.51 -23.92
C LEU A 22 -15.95 -5.27 -24.50
N THR A 23 -15.45 -4.86 -25.65
CA THR A 23 -16.06 -3.79 -26.42
C THR A 23 -16.72 -4.37 -27.66
N ASP A 24 -17.87 -3.81 -28.05
CA ASP A 24 -18.52 -4.18 -29.30
C ASP A 24 -17.85 -3.48 -30.48
N ASP A 25 -18.36 -3.73 -31.71
CA ASP A 25 -17.81 -3.16 -32.95
C ASP A 25 -17.91 -1.63 -32.97
N GLU A 26 -18.80 -1.04 -32.19
CA GLU A 26 -18.98 0.40 -32.13
C GLU A 26 -18.17 1.04 -30.97
N GLY A 27 -17.39 0.24 -30.23
CA GLY A 27 -16.58 0.72 -29.14
C GLY A 27 -17.32 0.81 -27.81
N ASN A 28 -18.56 0.34 -27.72
CA ASN A 28 -19.29 0.31 -26.47
C ASN A 28 -18.78 -0.79 -25.56
N VAL A 29 -18.71 -0.50 -24.26
CA VAL A 29 -18.25 -1.46 -23.27
C VAL A 29 -19.35 -2.48 -22.98
N MET A 30 -19.03 -3.75 -23.18
CA MET A 30 -19.91 -4.87 -22.86
C MET A 30 -19.32 -5.71 -21.74
N PHE A 31 -20.12 -6.02 -20.74
CA PHE A 31 -19.73 -6.95 -19.68
C PHE A 31 -20.23 -8.36 -20.02
N VAL A 32 -19.30 -9.31 -20.04
CA VAL A 32 -19.65 -10.71 -20.29
C VAL A 32 -19.54 -11.45 -18.97
N TYR A 33 -20.67 -11.53 -18.26
CA TYR A 33 -20.71 -12.19 -16.95
C TYR A 33 -20.86 -13.71 -17.06
N ASP A 34 -21.47 -14.21 -18.12
CA ASP A 34 -21.89 -15.61 -18.21
C ASP A 34 -20.84 -16.54 -18.77
N LYS A 35 -19.78 -16.01 -19.39
CA LYS A 35 -18.80 -16.84 -20.13
C LYS A 35 -17.39 -16.78 -19.60
N VAL A 36 -17.07 -15.85 -18.70
CA VAL A 36 -15.72 -15.66 -18.21
C VAL A 36 -15.74 -15.55 -16.70
N GLU A 37 -15.10 -16.50 -16.02
CA GLU A 37 -14.95 -16.40 -14.59
C GLU A 37 -13.94 -15.31 -14.26
N PRO A 38 -14.29 -14.39 -13.34
CA PRO A 38 -13.35 -13.37 -12.93
C PRO A 38 -12.15 -14.00 -12.22
N SER A 39 -10.96 -13.61 -12.59
CA SER A 39 -9.76 -14.03 -11.88
C SER A 39 -9.58 -13.24 -10.61
N VAL A 40 -9.20 -13.92 -9.53
CA VAL A 40 -8.89 -13.28 -8.25
C VAL A 40 -7.39 -13.30 -8.07
N LYS A 41 -6.81 -12.12 -7.90
CA LYS A 41 -5.38 -11.96 -7.68
C LYS A 41 -5.13 -11.48 -6.26
N ARG A 42 -4.27 -12.17 -5.55
CA ARG A 42 -3.80 -11.71 -4.25
C ARG A 42 -2.80 -10.57 -4.43
N VAL A 43 -2.93 -9.57 -3.58
CA VAL A 43 -2.03 -8.42 -3.56
C VAL A 43 -1.02 -8.62 -2.44
N PRO A 44 0.25 -8.23 -2.63
CA PRO A 44 1.24 -8.30 -1.56
C PRO A 44 0.81 -7.55 -0.30
N ARG A 45 1.26 -8.03 0.84
CA ARG A 45 1.10 -7.32 2.11
C ARG A 45 2.25 -6.33 2.26
N ILE A 46 1.92 -5.12 2.67
CA ILE A 46 2.89 -4.04 2.82
C ILE A 46 2.97 -3.63 4.27
N THR A 47 4.19 -3.52 4.78
CA THR A 47 4.47 -2.98 6.10
C THR A 47 5.24 -1.69 5.93
N VAL A 48 4.80 -0.63 6.58
CA VAL A 48 5.49 0.66 6.58
C VAL A 48 5.96 0.97 7.99
N ALA A 49 7.20 1.38 8.12
CA ALA A 49 7.75 1.91 9.36
C ALA A 49 7.90 3.42 9.24
N SER A 50 7.47 4.12 10.26
CA SER A 50 7.63 5.55 10.42
C SER A 50 8.59 5.80 11.58
N VAL A 51 9.71 6.45 11.33
CA VAL A 51 10.72 6.77 12.34
C VAL A 51 10.75 8.28 12.54
N TYR A 52 10.37 8.72 13.73
CA TYR A 52 10.39 10.13 14.08
C TYR A 52 11.61 10.47 14.93
N ASP A 53 12.39 11.45 14.48
CA ASP A 53 13.51 12.01 15.22
C ASP A 53 13.07 13.32 15.85
N PRO A 54 12.88 13.38 17.17
CA PRO A 54 12.43 14.60 17.83
C PRO A 54 13.49 15.70 17.89
N ILE A 55 14.75 15.34 17.77
CA ILE A 55 15.86 16.32 17.79
C ILE A 55 15.88 17.10 16.47
N GLU A 56 15.87 16.40 15.36
CA GLU A 56 15.87 17.02 14.03
C GLU A 56 14.47 17.41 13.56
N ASN A 57 13.44 16.99 14.27
CA ASN A 57 12.05 17.16 13.87
C ASN A 57 11.81 16.64 12.45
N LYS A 58 12.25 15.42 12.23
CA LYS A 58 12.23 14.76 10.94
C LYS A 58 11.59 13.39 11.07
N MET A 59 10.81 13.01 10.08
CA MET A 59 10.16 11.71 10.02
C MET A 59 10.51 11.02 8.72
N THR A 60 10.99 9.79 8.82
CA THR A 60 11.37 9.00 7.66
C THR A 60 10.51 7.75 7.56
N PHE A 61 10.25 7.30 6.35
CA PHE A 61 9.36 6.18 6.08
C PHE A 61 10.03 5.16 5.18
N GLY A 62 9.90 3.89 5.55
CA GLY A 62 10.36 2.78 4.74
C GLY A 62 9.28 1.71 4.66
N ALA A 63 9.33 0.93 3.60
CA ALA A 63 8.33 -0.11 3.36
C ALA A 63 8.97 -1.47 3.08
N ALA A 64 8.30 -2.51 3.54
CA ALA A 64 8.59 -3.89 3.20
C ALA A 64 7.38 -4.48 2.48
N VAL A 65 7.66 -5.21 1.42
CA VAL A 65 6.63 -5.85 0.60
C VAL A 65 6.76 -7.36 0.74
N CYS A 66 5.71 -7.99 1.26
CA CYS A 66 5.65 -9.45 1.37
C CYS A 66 4.90 -10.02 0.17
N SER A 67 5.57 -10.88 -0.61
CA SER A 67 4.95 -11.54 -1.75
C SER A 67 3.69 -12.31 -1.32
N PRO A 68 2.64 -12.34 -2.16
CA PRO A 68 1.45 -13.15 -1.88
C PRO A 68 1.74 -14.65 -1.75
N LYS A 69 2.86 -15.10 -2.31
CA LYS A 69 3.28 -16.51 -2.25
C LYS A 69 3.92 -16.87 -0.92
N ASP A 70 4.39 -15.89 -0.16
CA ASP A 70 5.07 -16.11 1.09
C ASP A 70 4.11 -15.93 2.26
N THR A 71 4.38 -16.65 3.36
CA THR A 71 3.65 -16.43 4.60
C THR A 71 4.01 -15.08 5.17
N PHE A 72 3.00 -14.25 5.39
CA PHE A 72 3.21 -12.92 5.97
C PHE A 72 3.56 -13.04 7.46
N LYS A 73 4.72 -12.50 7.83
CA LYS A 73 5.17 -12.39 9.22
C LYS A 73 5.42 -10.93 9.57
N LYS A 74 4.65 -10.42 10.51
CA LYS A 74 4.75 -9.01 10.92
C LYS A 74 6.14 -8.64 11.43
N SER A 75 6.78 -9.54 12.18
CA SER A 75 8.11 -9.28 12.73
C SER A 75 9.16 -9.04 11.66
N ILE A 76 9.13 -9.84 10.60
CA ILE A 76 10.07 -9.70 9.48
C ILE A 76 9.78 -8.41 8.70
N GLY A 77 8.51 -8.14 8.42
CA GLY A 77 8.10 -6.93 7.73
C GLY A 77 8.51 -5.67 8.49
N ARG A 78 8.32 -5.65 9.81
CA ARG A 78 8.73 -4.52 10.66
C ARG A 78 10.23 -4.29 10.62
N GLU A 79 11.00 -5.36 10.75
CA GLU A 79 12.47 -5.27 10.74
C GLU A 79 12.98 -4.67 9.42
N ILE A 80 12.49 -5.16 8.29
CA ILE A 80 12.89 -4.67 6.97
C ILE A 80 12.44 -3.23 6.76
N ALA A 81 11.20 -2.91 7.09
CA ALA A 81 10.65 -1.57 6.92
C ALA A 81 11.39 -0.54 7.76
N GLU A 82 11.68 -0.85 9.03
CA GLU A 82 12.43 0.04 9.90
C GLU A 82 13.84 0.27 9.39
N LYS A 83 14.52 -0.78 8.97
CA LYS A 83 15.87 -0.66 8.40
C LYS A 83 15.89 0.26 7.19
N ARG A 84 14.91 0.11 6.29
CA ARG A 84 14.77 0.99 5.13
C ARG A 84 14.44 2.41 5.51
N ALA A 85 13.57 2.61 6.49
CA ALA A 85 13.25 3.95 6.98
C ALA A 85 14.47 4.69 7.54
N ARG A 86 15.38 3.97 8.18
CA ARG A 86 16.59 4.55 8.77
C ARG A 86 17.70 4.75 7.75
N GLN A 87 17.89 3.83 6.81
CA GLN A 87 19.02 3.83 5.88
C GLN A 87 18.67 4.35 4.50
N PHE A 88 17.50 4.00 3.98
CA PHE A 88 17.08 4.36 2.63
C PHE A 88 15.60 4.75 2.61
N PRO A 89 15.24 5.87 3.26
CA PRO A 89 13.83 6.25 3.35
C PRO A 89 13.25 6.57 1.97
N GLU A 90 12.04 6.12 1.75
CA GLU A 90 11.28 6.46 0.54
C GLU A 90 10.59 7.82 0.67
N ILE A 91 10.25 8.20 1.90
CA ILE A 91 9.67 9.50 2.19
C ILE A 91 10.41 10.09 3.39
N THR A 92 10.73 11.39 3.29
CA THR A 92 11.30 12.15 4.40
C THR A 92 10.47 13.42 4.56
N VAL A 93 9.96 13.66 5.76
CA VAL A 93 9.19 14.85 6.10
C VAL A 93 9.94 15.63 7.16
N VAL A 94 10.12 16.93 6.94
CA VAL A 94 10.84 17.81 7.85
C VAL A 94 9.92 18.92 8.36
N ALA A 95 10.36 19.60 9.43
CA ALA A 95 9.62 20.73 10.00
C ALA A 95 8.17 20.39 10.32
N ILE A 96 7.98 19.31 11.05
CA ILE A 96 6.65 18.80 11.39
C ILE A 96 6.07 19.60 12.55
N ASP A 97 4.77 19.93 12.49
CA ASP A 97 4.07 20.47 13.65
C ASP A 97 4.01 19.37 14.72
N ARG A 98 4.68 19.60 15.84
CA ARG A 98 4.82 18.61 16.91
C ARG A 98 3.49 18.18 17.54
N ARG A 99 2.44 18.98 17.36
CA ARG A 99 1.09 18.62 17.79
C ARG A 99 0.40 17.64 16.85
N LYS A 100 0.93 17.50 15.63
CA LYS A 100 0.34 16.68 14.57
C LYS A 100 1.20 15.50 14.13
N ILE A 101 2.17 15.12 14.95
CA ILE A 101 3.10 14.02 14.62
C ILE A 101 2.34 12.74 14.25
N ARG A 102 1.34 12.38 15.03
CA ARG A 102 0.55 11.17 14.81
C ARG A 102 -0.21 11.22 13.49
N GLU A 103 -0.84 12.35 13.19
CA GLU A 103 -1.58 12.53 11.95
C GLU A 103 -0.66 12.50 10.73
N VAL A 104 0.48 13.16 10.81
CA VAL A 104 1.50 13.18 9.76
C VAL A 104 2.02 11.78 9.51
N SER A 105 2.35 11.05 10.56
CA SER A 105 2.82 9.67 10.47
C SER A 105 1.82 8.77 9.73
N GLN A 106 0.57 8.82 10.15
CA GLN A 106 -0.49 8.01 9.56
C GLN A 106 -0.75 8.38 8.10
N ARG A 107 -0.78 9.67 7.79
CA ARG A 107 -1.05 10.15 6.44
C ARG A 107 0.01 9.69 5.45
N TYR A 108 1.27 9.91 5.76
CA TYR A 108 2.35 9.53 4.84
C TYR A 108 2.56 8.02 4.78
N ALA A 109 2.31 7.31 5.88
CA ALA A 109 2.34 5.85 5.84
C ALA A 109 1.27 5.27 4.93
N ASN A 110 0.05 5.80 4.98
CA ASN A 110 -1.03 5.40 4.08
C ASN A 110 -0.71 5.71 2.62
N ASP A 111 -0.15 6.90 2.36
CA ASP A 111 0.28 7.27 1.01
C ASP A 111 1.33 6.28 0.46
N LEU A 112 2.26 5.87 1.29
CA LEU A 112 3.30 4.93 0.88
C LEU A 112 2.73 3.55 0.63
N ILE A 113 1.80 3.08 1.45
CA ILE A 113 1.10 1.82 1.24
C ILE A 113 0.36 1.86 -0.11
N GLU A 114 -0.36 2.94 -0.38
CA GLU A 114 -1.10 3.08 -1.63
C GLU A 114 -0.19 3.12 -2.85
N ARG A 115 0.96 3.77 -2.76
CA ARG A 115 1.95 3.79 -3.84
C ARG A 115 2.47 2.40 -4.17
N HIS A 116 2.75 1.60 -3.15
CA HIS A 116 3.20 0.23 -3.35
C HIS A 116 2.10 -0.67 -3.90
N LEU A 117 0.87 -0.52 -3.38
CA LEU A 117 -0.27 -1.29 -3.89
C LEU A 117 -0.59 -0.94 -5.35
N ALA A 118 -0.45 0.31 -5.74
CA ALA A 118 -0.74 0.75 -7.11
C ALA A 118 0.13 0.06 -8.15
N LYS A 119 1.32 -0.43 -7.78
CA LYS A 119 2.18 -1.19 -8.69
C LYS A 119 1.58 -2.53 -9.10
N TYR A 120 0.66 -3.06 -8.31
CA TYR A 120 0.04 -4.37 -8.52
C TYR A 120 -1.38 -4.24 -9.05
N VAL A 121 -1.90 -3.02 -9.11
CA VAL A 121 -3.22 -2.73 -9.64
C VAL A 121 -3.04 -2.00 -10.96
N ARG A 122 -3.34 -2.68 -12.07
CA ARG A 122 -3.27 -2.07 -13.39
C ARG A 122 -4.67 -1.74 -13.86
N PHE A 123 -4.85 -0.50 -14.27
CA PHE A 123 -6.02 -0.12 -15.04
C PHE A 123 -5.75 -0.45 -16.49
N ASP A 124 -6.32 -1.55 -16.93
CA ASP A 124 -6.35 -1.90 -18.33
C ASP A 124 -7.70 -1.44 -18.88
N THR A 125 -7.72 -0.93 -20.09
CA THR A 125 -8.96 -0.56 -20.78
C THR A 125 -9.91 -1.73 -20.97
N GLN A 126 -9.39 -2.96 -20.90
CA GLN A 126 -10.16 -4.18 -21.09
C GLN A 126 -10.50 -4.91 -19.79
N THR A 127 -10.04 -4.42 -18.65
CA THR A 127 -10.29 -5.08 -17.37
C THR A 127 -10.72 -4.10 -16.32
N ARG A 128 -11.67 -4.52 -15.50
CA ARG A 128 -12.03 -3.83 -14.26
C ARG A 128 -11.66 -4.70 -13.09
N TYR A 129 -11.36 -4.06 -11.98
CA TYR A 129 -11.08 -4.77 -10.74
C TYR A 129 -12.02 -4.28 -9.64
N GLN A 130 -12.22 -5.15 -8.64
CA GLN A 130 -13.03 -4.85 -7.49
C GLN A 130 -12.35 -5.41 -6.25
N HIS A 131 -12.25 -4.59 -5.21
CA HIS A 131 -11.75 -5.04 -3.92
C HIS A 131 -12.86 -5.78 -3.18
N PRO A 132 -12.64 -7.03 -2.76
CA PRO A 132 -13.69 -7.79 -2.09
C PRO A 132 -14.15 -7.20 -0.76
N LYS A 133 -13.27 -6.50 -0.06
CA LYS A 133 -13.58 -5.90 1.24
C LYS A 133 -13.84 -4.42 1.18
N ASN A 134 -13.26 -3.74 0.22
CA ASN A 134 -13.49 -2.32 0.01
C ASN A 134 -14.30 -2.18 -1.26
N ARG A 135 -15.50 -1.74 -1.12
CA ARG A 135 -16.28 -1.43 -2.30
C ARG A 135 -15.66 -0.22 -2.95
N VAL A 136 -15.11 -0.43 -4.10
CA VAL A 136 -14.62 0.66 -4.91
C VAL A 136 -15.82 1.38 -5.46
N ILE A 137 -15.85 2.56 -5.13
CA ILE A 137 -16.92 3.44 -5.54
C ILE A 137 -16.51 4.15 -6.82
#